data_769a83e17bc9e2be32dd8c856366c2c2
#
_entry.id   769a83e17bc9e2be32dd8c856366c2c2
#
_cell.length_a   1.000
_cell.length_b   1.000
_cell.length_c   1.000
_cell.angle_alpha   90.00
_cell.angle_beta   90.00
_cell.angle_gamma   90.00
#
_symmetry.space_group_name_H-M   'P 1'
#
loop_
_entity.id
_entity.type
_entity.pdbx_description
1 polymer ?
#
loop_
_entity_poly.entity_id
_entity_poly.type
_entity_poly.pdbx_seq_one_letter_code
_entity_poly.pdbx_strand_id
1 'polypeptide(L)'
;MMKKLTSLLLSAALMISLLACGAFAAKTERGVRIAGLKGPTTMGLVNLLDMERSGKASQHYDLQLYGAADEIVPKLIKGELDMAAIPANLAATLYQKTNGGIQVMAVNTLGVLYIVERGDTIHTAEDLRGRTLYVSGKGATPEYAINYILTEAGLDPEKDVDLQFCAEHAECLTNLLANENAVAMLPQPFVTVAQTKASDLRVALDLTEEWDKLQEGGEAPSSMITGVVVARK
;
A
#
# COMPACT_ATOMS: atom_id res chain seq x y z
N MET A 1 -9.64 32.23 -67.33
CA MET A 1 -8.53 31.92 -66.43
C MET A 1 -8.88 32.18 -64.94
N MET A 2 -9.48 33.31 -64.62
CA MET A 2 -9.83 33.68 -63.20
C MET A 2 -10.69 32.65 -62.45
N LYS A 3 -11.73 32.06 -63.05
CA LYS A 3 -12.62 31.07 -62.36
C LYS A 3 -11.91 29.77 -62.01
N LYS A 4 -10.85 29.36 -62.67
CA LYS A 4 -10.06 28.18 -62.31
C LYS A 4 -9.08 28.46 -61.20
N LEU A 5 -8.60 29.69 -61.09
CA LEU A 5 -7.70 30.14 -60.01
C LEU A 5 -8.43 30.27 -58.66
N THR A 6 -9.67 30.80 -58.70
CA THR A 6 -10.52 30.92 -57.50
C THR A 6 -10.96 29.55 -56.97
N SER A 7 -11.25 28.59 -57.87
CA SER A 7 -11.59 27.22 -57.44
C SER A 7 -10.39 26.51 -56.79
N LEU A 8 -9.19 26.73 -57.30
CA LEU A 8 -7.97 26.13 -56.74
C LEU A 8 -7.61 26.71 -55.37
N LEU A 9 -7.81 28.02 -55.20
CA LEU A 9 -7.61 28.68 -53.87
C LEU A 9 -8.65 28.24 -52.83
N LEU A 10 -9.90 28.03 -53.26
CA LEU A 10 -10.96 27.56 -52.34
C LEU A 10 -10.72 26.12 -51.90
N SER A 11 -10.27 25.25 -52.81
CA SER A 11 -9.94 23.86 -52.46
C SER A 11 -8.69 23.75 -51.55
N ALA A 12 -7.68 24.62 -51.78
CA ALA A 12 -6.50 24.68 -50.88
C ALA A 12 -6.86 25.19 -49.50
N ALA A 13 -7.72 26.20 -49.37
CA ALA A 13 -8.20 26.70 -48.07
C ALA A 13 -9.03 25.67 -47.34
N LEU A 14 -9.85 24.86 -48.03
CA LEU A 14 -10.64 23.78 -47.45
C LEU A 14 -9.74 22.62 -46.95
N MET A 15 -8.68 22.30 -47.70
CA MET A 15 -7.71 21.29 -47.24
C MET A 15 -6.88 21.75 -46.04
N ILE A 16 -6.51 23.02 -45.98
CA ILE A 16 -5.79 23.59 -44.82
C ILE A 16 -6.68 23.63 -43.57
N SER A 17 -7.98 23.92 -43.74
CA SER A 17 -8.93 23.88 -42.57
C SER A 17 -9.20 22.48 -42.09
N LEU A 18 -9.20 21.45 -42.95
CA LEU A 18 -9.31 20.05 -42.57
C LEU A 18 -8.02 19.52 -41.88
N LEU A 19 -6.85 19.97 -42.28
CA LEU A 19 -5.58 19.68 -41.63
C LEU A 19 -5.45 20.39 -40.27
N ALA A 20 -5.99 21.61 -40.11
CA ALA A 20 -6.02 22.33 -38.86
C ALA A 20 -7.01 21.70 -37.84
N CYS A 21 -8.13 21.12 -38.30
CA CYS A 21 -9.05 20.37 -37.45
C CYS A 21 -8.49 19.02 -36.95
N GLY A 22 -7.58 18.40 -37.72
CA GLY A 22 -6.90 17.16 -37.30
C GLY A 22 -5.79 17.37 -36.25
N ALA A 23 -5.33 18.62 -36.08
CA ALA A 23 -4.29 18.95 -35.09
C ALA A 23 -4.83 19.17 -33.65
N PHE A 24 -6.14 19.29 -33.46
CA PHE A 24 -6.79 19.02 -32.18
C PHE A 24 -7.01 17.50 -32.02
N ALA A 25 -5.94 16.71 -32.21
CA ALA A 25 -5.88 15.40 -31.56
C ALA A 25 -6.16 15.68 -30.09
N ALA A 26 -7.32 15.24 -29.62
CA ALA A 26 -7.64 15.23 -28.21
C ALA A 26 -6.39 14.67 -27.52
N LYS A 27 -5.69 15.50 -26.75
CA LYS A 27 -4.69 15.06 -25.80
C LYS A 27 -5.51 14.14 -24.92
N THR A 28 -5.52 12.86 -25.22
CA THR A 28 -6.04 11.85 -24.31
C THR A 28 -5.23 12.10 -23.05
N GLU A 29 -5.85 12.76 -22.08
CA GLU A 29 -5.19 13.02 -20.82
C GLU A 29 -4.88 11.64 -20.28
N ARG A 30 -3.61 11.29 -20.37
CA ARG A 30 -3.11 10.04 -19.84
C ARG A 30 -3.40 10.09 -18.34
N GLY A 31 -4.30 9.24 -17.89
CA GLY A 31 -4.66 9.17 -16.48
C GLY A 31 -3.44 8.94 -15.61
N VAL A 32 -3.50 9.39 -14.37
CA VAL A 32 -2.48 9.11 -13.35
C VAL A 32 -2.54 7.63 -12.99
N ARG A 33 -1.46 6.90 -13.25
CA ARG A 33 -1.35 5.46 -12.97
C ARG A 33 -0.96 5.27 -11.52
N ILE A 34 -1.86 4.69 -10.74
CA ILE A 34 -1.68 4.48 -9.30
C ILE A 34 -1.60 2.98 -9.02
N ALA A 35 -0.63 2.58 -8.22
CA ALA A 35 -0.60 1.25 -7.61
C ALA A 35 -1.07 1.31 -6.16
N GLY A 36 -1.77 0.26 -5.72
CA GLY A 36 -2.10 0.04 -4.33
C GLY A 36 -1.93 -1.42 -3.92
N LEU A 37 -1.67 -1.67 -2.66
CA LEU A 37 -1.65 -3.01 -2.11
C LEU A 37 -3.07 -3.45 -1.74
N LYS A 38 -3.34 -4.75 -1.83
CA LYS A 38 -4.57 -5.36 -1.29
C LYS A 38 -4.53 -5.30 0.24
N GLY A 39 -4.87 -4.17 0.82
CA GLY A 39 -4.78 -3.94 2.25
C GLY A 39 -5.03 -2.48 2.66
N PRO A 40 -4.72 -2.13 3.91
CA PRO A 40 -5.07 -0.84 4.50
C PRO A 40 -4.47 0.36 3.76
N THR A 41 -3.27 0.25 3.20
CA THR A 41 -2.62 1.35 2.47
C THR A 41 -3.44 1.86 1.29
N THR A 42 -4.20 0.99 0.61
CA THR A 42 -5.08 1.39 -0.49
C THR A 42 -6.42 1.92 -0.01
N MET A 43 -6.88 1.52 1.18
CA MET A 43 -8.14 2.02 1.75
C MET A 43 -8.13 3.55 1.92
N GLY A 44 -6.98 4.16 2.17
CA GLY A 44 -6.81 5.61 2.19
C GLY A 44 -7.11 6.31 0.86
N LEU A 45 -7.16 5.58 -0.26
CA LEU A 45 -7.46 6.10 -1.59
C LEU A 45 -8.91 5.85 -2.03
N VAL A 46 -9.75 5.21 -1.20
CA VAL A 46 -11.12 4.81 -1.58
C VAL A 46 -11.97 5.99 -2.02
N ASN A 47 -11.87 7.13 -1.34
CA ASN A 47 -12.61 8.33 -1.73
C ASN A 47 -12.20 8.85 -3.11
N LEU A 48 -10.90 8.83 -3.43
CA LEU A 48 -10.40 9.21 -4.75
C LEU A 48 -10.97 8.30 -5.84
N LEU A 49 -11.06 7.00 -5.57
CA LEU A 49 -11.63 6.01 -6.49
C LEU A 49 -13.13 6.19 -6.69
N ASP A 50 -13.86 6.54 -5.63
CA ASP A 50 -15.29 6.84 -5.72
C ASP A 50 -15.53 8.11 -6.54
N MET A 51 -14.72 9.14 -6.34
CA MET A 51 -14.76 10.36 -7.16
C MET A 51 -14.46 10.06 -8.63
N GLU A 52 -13.46 9.22 -8.93
CA GLU A 52 -13.15 8.80 -10.30
C GLU A 52 -14.35 8.08 -10.93
N ARG A 53 -14.90 7.06 -10.26
CA ARG A 53 -16.03 6.27 -10.75
C ARG A 53 -17.30 7.10 -10.96
N SER A 54 -17.50 8.11 -10.13
CA SER A 54 -18.66 9.02 -10.23
C SER A 54 -18.44 10.21 -11.16
N GLY A 55 -17.28 10.30 -11.84
CA GLY A 55 -16.93 11.39 -12.74
C GLY A 55 -16.72 12.75 -12.03
N LYS A 56 -16.45 12.73 -10.72
CA LYS A 56 -16.21 13.93 -9.90
C LYS A 56 -14.73 14.23 -9.69
N ALA A 57 -13.85 13.32 -10.08
CA ALA A 57 -12.41 13.53 -10.02
C ALA A 57 -11.98 14.62 -11.00
N SER A 58 -10.99 15.44 -10.64
CA SER A 58 -10.47 16.51 -11.49
C SER A 58 -9.67 16.03 -12.68
N GLN A 59 -9.26 14.76 -12.66
CA GLN A 59 -8.52 14.08 -13.73
C GLN A 59 -8.77 12.57 -13.65
N HIS A 60 -8.38 11.84 -14.69
CA HIS A 60 -8.51 10.38 -14.73
C HIS A 60 -7.43 9.70 -13.88
N TYR A 61 -7.83 8.70 -13.06
CA TYR A 61 -6.96 7.87 -12.25
C TYR A 61 -7.13 6.40 -12.60
N ASP A 62 -6.04 5.73 -13.00
CA ASP A 62 -6.00 4.29 -13.24
C ASP A 62 -5.34 3.59 -12.05
N LEU A 63 -6.16 2.98 -11.18
CA LEU A 63 -5.68 2.24 -10.02
C LEU A 63 -5.57 0.75 -10.30
N GLN A 64 -4.39 0.19 -10.06
CA GLN A 64 -4.11 -1.23 -10.11
C GLN A 64 -3.76 -1.75 -8.71
N LEU A 65 -4.34 -2.92 -8.33
CA LEU A 65 -4.10 -3.56 -7.05
C LEU A 65 -3.11 -4.70 -7.19
N TYR A 66 -2.14 -4.76 -6.27
CA TYR A 66 -1.08 -5.76 -6.19
C TYR A 66 -1.13 -6.53 -4.87
N GLY A 67 -0.61 -7.76 -4.87
CA GLY A 67 -0.53 -8.60 -3.66
C GLY A 67 0.61 -8.16 -2.76
N ALA A 68 1.75 -7.82 -3.35
CA ALA A 68 2.98 -7.49 -2.63
C ALA A 68 3.67 -6.23 -3.18
N ALA A 69 4.47 -5.59 -2.33
CA ALA A 69 5.11 -4.32 -2.66
C ALA A 69 6.28 -4.47 -3.66
N ASP A 70 6.89 -5.64 -3.74
CA ASP A 70 7.94 -5.98 -4.70
C ASP A 70 7.46 -5.98 -6.15
N GLU A 71 6.17 -6.18 -6.39
CA GLU A 71 5.55 -6.01 -7.70
C GLU A 71 5.45 -4.53 -8.12
N ILE A 72 5.28 -3.61 -7.16
CA ILE A 72 5.08 -2.18 -7.38
C ILE A 72 6.40 -1.44 -7.59
N VAL A 73 7.41 -1.74 -6.76
CA VAL A 73 8.69 -1.01 -6.71
C VAL A 73 9.39 -0.93 -8.06
N PRO A 74 9.56 -2.02 -8.84
CA PRO A 74 10.19 -1.94 -10.16
C PRO A 74 9.41 -1.06 -11.15
N LYS A 75 8.09 -1.06 -11.08
CA LYS A 75 7.21 -0.28 -11.98
C LYS A 75 7.30 1.22 -11.69
N LEU A 76 7.39 1.61 -10.43
CA LEU A 76 7.66 3.00 -10.04
C LEU A 76 9.03 3.45 -10.57
N ILE A 77 10.08 2.66 -10.39
CA ILE A 77 11.44 3.01 -10.85
C ILE A 77 11.46 3.18 -12.36
N LYS A 78 10.81 2.28 -13.12
CA LYS A 78 10.75 2.32 -14.59
C LYS A 78 9.83 3.41 -15.15
N GLY A 79 8.99 4.06 -14.33
CA GLY A 79 8.00 5.04 -14.79
C GLY A 79 6.76 4.41 -15.43
N GLU A 80 6.49 3.16 -15.14
CA GLU A 80 5.25 2.48 -15.53
C GLU A 80 4.09 2.92 -14.63
N LEU A 81 4.37 3.42 -13.43
CA LEU A 81 3.45 4.00 -12.45
C LEU A 81 3.87 5.43 -12.13
N ASP A 82 2.92 6.28 -11.84
CA ASP A 82 3.12 7.68 -11.48
C ASP A 82 3.06 7.87 -9.96
N MET A 83 2.18 7.11 -9.29
CA MET A 83 1.96 7.14 -7.84
C MET A 83 1.80 5.72 -7.28
N ALA A 84 2.02 5.56 -5.98
CA ALA A 84 1.69 4.31 -5.30
C ALA A 84 1.40 4.54 -3.80
N ALA A 85 0.48 3.71 -3.27
CA ALA A 85 0.32 3.51 -1.83
C ALA A 85 1.17 2.30 -1.41
N ILE A 86 2.22 2.55 -0.63
CA ILE A 86 3.26 1.58 -0.27
C ILE A 86 3.62 1.63 1.22
N PRO A 87 4.26 0.59 1.78
CA PRO A 87 4.84 0.62 3.11
C PRO A 87 5.84 1.77 3.27
N ALA A 88 5.83 2.42 4.45
CA ALA A 88 6.56 3.65 4.70
C ALA A 88 8.08 3.52 4.52
N ASN A 89 8.69 2.40 4.96
CA ASN A 89 10.12 2.13 4.82
C ASN A 89 10.56 2.04 3.34
N LEU A 90 9.68 1.57 2.46
CA LEU A 90 9.99 1.47 1.03
C LEU A 90 10.04 2.83 0.34
N ALA A 91 9.34 3.84 0.86
CA ALA A 91 9.44 5.21 0.35
C ALA A 91 10.86 5.76 0.54
N ALA A 92 11.50 5.53 1.69
CA ALA A 92 12.88 5.91 1.95
C ALA A 92 13.86 5.16 1.03
N THR A 93 13.67 3.84 0.87
CA THR A 93 14.47 3.02 -0.04
C THR A 93 14.35 3.50 -1.49
N LEU A 94 13.14 3.80 -1.95
CA LEU A 94 12.89 4.31 -3.30
C LEU A 94 13.48 5.70 -3.50
N TYR A 95 13.38 6.59 -2.51
CA TYR A 95 14.00 7.90 -2.56
C TYR A 95 15.50 7.79 -2.83
N GLN A 96 16.20 6.93 -2.10
CA GLN A 96 17.63 6.69 -2.29
C GLN A 96 17.95 6.04 -3.65
N LYS A 97 17.24 4.97 -4.02
CA LYS A 97 17.47 4.24 -5.29
C LYS A 97 17.17 5.09 -6.53
N THR A 98 16.32 6.09 -6.41
CA THR A 98 15.96 6.99 -7.52
C THR A 98 16.68 8.35 -7.45
N ASN A 99 17.68 8.51 -6.56
CA ASN A 99 18.34 9.79 -6.32
C ASN A 99 17.37 10.95 -6.09
N GLY A 100 16.38 10.74 -5.24
CA GLY A 100 15.34 11.74 -4.93
C GLY A 100 14.24 11.87 -5.98
N GLY A 101 14.14 10.94 -6.94
CA GLY A 101 13.10 10.92 -7.98
C GLY A 101 11.69 10.53 -7.49
N ILE A 102 11.57 10.15 -6.21
CA ILE A 102 10.30 9.84 -5.53
C ILE A 102 10.12 10.80 -4.36
N GLN A 103 8.89 11.22 -4.12
CA GLN A 103 8.53 12.01 -2.94
C GLN A 103 7.29 11.46 -2.25
N VAL A 104 7.23 11.61 -0.93
CA VAL A 104 6.03 11.28 -0.13
C VAL A 104 5.02 12.42 -0.30
N MET A 105 3.81 12.07 -0.67
CA MET A 105 2.69 13.00 -0.83
C MET A 105 1.83 13.06 0.43
N ALA A 106 1.64 11.93 1.08
CA ALA A 106 0.85 11.82 2.31
C ALA A 106 1.26 10.59 3.13
N VAL A 107 1.13 10.68 4.44
CA VAL A 107 0.98 9.53 5.33
C VAL A 107 -0.50 9.17 5.32
N ASN A 108 -0.82 7.95 4.92
CA ASN A 108 -2.21 7.53 4.76
C ASN A 108 -2.61 6.34 5.63
N THR A 109 -1.65 5.74 6.34
CA THR A 109 -1.92 4.61 7.24
C THR A 109 -1.01 4.69 8.47
N LEU A 110 -1.62 4.77 9.63
CA LEU A 110 -0.98 4.70 10.95
C LEU A 110 -1.43 3.43 11.65
N GLY A 111 -0.51 2.71 12.30
CA GLY A 111 -0.82 1.50 13.04
C GLY A 111 -1.41 0.40 12.14
N VAL A 112 -2.58 -0.10 12.53
CA VAL A 112 -3.44 -1.10 11.86
C VAL A 112 -2.95 -2.55 11.88
N LEU A 113 -1.91 -2.88 12.63
CA LEU A 113 -1.39 -4.23 12.77
C LEU A 113 -1.82 -4.83 14.13
N TYR A 114 -2.26 -6.07 14.11
CA TYR A 114 -2.79 -6.76 15.28
C TYR A 114 -2.27 -8.19 15.34
N ILE A 115 -1.97 -8.66 16.54
CA ILE A 115 -1.77 -10.09 16.80
C ILE A 115 -3.12 -10.71 17.05
N VAL A 116 -3.45 -11.76 16.29
CA VAL A 116 -4.71 -12.50 16.39
C VAL A 116 -4.40 -13.94 16.75
N GLU A 117 -5.08 -14.46 17.75
CA GLU A 117 -4.97 -15.84 18.17
C GLU A 117 -6.34 -16.50 18.36
N ARG A 118 -6.32 -17.83 18.46
CA ARG A 118 -7.42 -18.62 18.98
C ARG A 118 -7.13 -18.93 20.44
N GLY A 119 -8.11 -18.69 21.31
CA GLY A 119 -7.95 -18.86 22.77
C GLY A 119 -7.58 -17.58 23.50
N ASP A 120 -6.86 -17.70 24.61
CA ASP A 120 -6.54 -16.59 25.54
C ASP A 120 -5.16 -16.83 26.20
N THR A 121 -4.12 -16.88 25.38
CA THR A 121 -2.77 -17.23 25.84
C THR A 121 -1.75 -16.11 25.65
N ILE A 122 -2.07 -15.09 24.85
CA ILE A 122 -1.18 -13.99 24.54
C ILE A 122 -1.78 -12.69 25.12
N HIS A 123 -1.10 -12.12 26.11
CA HIS A 123 -1.48 -10.87 26.77
C HIS A 123 -0.40 -9.80 26.65
N THR A 124 0.84 -10.22 26.38
CA THR A 124 2.01 -9.35 26.17
C THR A 124 2.82 -9.85 25.00
N ALA A 125 3.75 -9.05 24.50
CA ALA A 125 4.65 -9.46 23.42
C ALA A 125 5.57 -10.62 23.82
N GLU A 126 5.93 -10.75 25.11
CA GLU A 126 6.74 -11.84 25.64
C GLU A 126 6.07 -13.20 25.53
N ASP A 127 4.72 -13.25 25.52
CA ASP A 127 3.94 -14.49 25.38
C ASP A 127 4.06 -15.10 23.98
N LEU A 128 4.67 -14.39 23.03
CA LEU A 128 5.00 -14.89 21.70
C LEU A 128 6.23 -15.82 21.70
N ARG A 129 6.95 -15.94 22.82
CA ARG A 129 8.09 -16.85 22.94
C ARG A 129 7.73 -18.30 22.61
N GLY A 130 8.46 -18.88 21.67
CA GLY A 130 8.24 -20.26 21.20
C GLY A 130 7.00 -20.47 20.34
N ARG A 131 6.31 -19.38 19.96
CA ARG A 131 5.12 -19.46 19.10
C ARG A 131 5.51 -19.34 17.63
N THR A 132 4.72 -19.98 16.78
CA THR A 132 4.74 -19.71 15.34
C THR A 132 3.83 -18.53 15.04
N LEU A 133 4.37 -17.48 14.48
CA LEU A 133 3.66 -16.26 14.10
C LEU A 133 3.67 -16.07 12.58
N TYR A 134 2.50 -16.17 11.96
CA TYR A 134 2.33 -15.90 10.52
C TYR A 134 2.29 -14.40 10.26
N VAL A 135 3.22 -13.92 9.42
CA VAL A 135 3.43 -12.50 9.13
C VAL A 135 3.49 -12.29 7.62
N SER A 136 2.94 -11.20 7.12
CA SER A 136 3.14 -10.77 5.73
C SER A 136 3.97 -9.48 5.67
N GLY A 137 4.47 -9.17 4.49
CA GLY A 137 5.21 -7.93 4.27
C GLY A 137 6.69 -8.04 4.65
N LYS A 138 7.34 -9.15 4.27
CA LYS A 138 8.80 -9.30 4.39
C LYS A 138 9.52 -8.16 3.66
N GLY A 139 10.52 -7.55 4.31
CA GLY A 139 11.22 -6.36 3.81
C GLY A 139 10.41 -5.06 3.87
N ALA A 140 9.23 -5.09 4.48
CA ALA A 140 8.34 -3.95 4.60
C ALA A 140 8.06 -3.58 6.06
N THR A 141 7.37 -2.46 6.29
CA THR A 141 7.09 -1.93 7.64
C THR A 141 6.55 -2.98 8.63
N PRO A 142 5.66 -3.92 8.24
CA PRO A 142 5.18 -4.93 9.18
C PRO A 142 6.29 -5.78 9.82
N GLU A 143 7.28 -6.23 9.04
CA GLU A 143 8.42 -6.99 9.58
C GLU A 143 9.24 -6.16 10.56
N TYR A 144 9.57 -4.92 10.20
CA TYR A 144 10.36 -4.05 11.07
C TYR A 144 9.63 -3.70 12.36
N ALA A 145 8.31 -3.48 12.29
CA ALA A 145 7.50 -3.17 13.45
C ALA A 145 7.45 -4.34 14.44
N ILE A 146 7.18 -5.57 13.97
CA ILE A 146 7.13 -6.72 14.86
C ILE A 146 8.51 -7.05 15.42
N ASN A 147 9.57 -6.98 14.62
CA ASN A 147 10.93 -7.22 15.10
C ASN A 147 11.33 -6.21 16.19
N TYR A 148 10.99 -4.94 16.05
CA TYR A 148 11.23 -3.92 17.06
C TYR A 148 10.48 -4.24 18.36
N ILE A 149 9.17 -4.50 18.30
CA ILE A 149 8.34 -4.81 19.48
C ILE A 149 8.87 -6.07 20.17
N LEU A 150 9.21 -7.13 19.45
CA LEU A 150 9.78 -8.35 20.03
C LEU A 150 11.12 -8.08 20.73
N THR A 151 11.98 -7.30 20.09
CA THR A 151 13.29 -6.95 20.66
C THR A 151 13.16 -6.17 21.96
N GLU A 152 12.27 -5.17 22.00
CA GLU A 152 12.02 -4.38 23.20
C GLU A 152 11.34 -5.21 24.30
N ALA A 153 10.59 -6.27 23.95
CA ALA A 153 10.06 -7.26 24.88
C ALA A 153 11.11 -8.30 25.34
N GLY A 154 12.39 -8.13 24.99
CA GLY A 154 13.46 -9.05 25.39
C GLY A 154 13.46 -10.38 24.65
N LEU A 155 12.88 -10.42 23.45
CA LEU A 155 12.88 -11.57 22.55
C LEU A 155 13.85 -11.35 21.38
N ASP A 156 14.56 -12.41 20.99
CA ASP A 156 15.30 -12.45 19.73
C ASP A 156 14.33 -12.88 18.60
N PRO A 157 13.96 -11.99 17.65
CA PRO A 157 13.00 -12.32 16.61
C PRO A 157 13.43 -13.50 15.71
N GLU A 158 14.73 -13.81 15.65
CA GLU A 158 15.25 -14.91 14.82
C GLU A 158 15.33 -16.26 15.58
N LYS A 159 15.24 -16.25 16.92
CA LYS A 159 15.43 -17.45 17.75
C LYS A 159 14.26 -17.76 18.67
N ASP A 160 13.64 -16.70 19.23
CA ASP A 160 12.63 -16.87 20.27
C ASP A 160 11.21 -16.98 19.71
N VAL A 161 10.99 -16.55 18.45
CA VAL A 161 9.68 -16.61 17.78
C VAL A 161 9.89 -17.20 16.36
N ASP A 162 9.05 -18.15 15.99
CA ASP A 162 9.08 -18.73 14.63
C ASP A 162 8.27 -17.84 13.68
N LEU A 163 8.93 -16.84 13.06
CA LEU A 163 8.30 -15.92 12.11
C LEU A 163 8.14 -16.57 10.74
N GLN A 164 6.91 -16.95 10.39
CA GLN A 164 6.57 -17.55 9.10
C GLN A 164 6.02 -16.49 8.14
N PHE A 165 6.84 -16.13 7.14
CA PHE A 165 6.47 -15.08 6.18
C PHE A 165 5.58 -15.62 5.07
N CYS A 166 4.38 -15.06 4.94
CA CYS A 166 3.41 -15.30 3.90
C CYS A 166 3.57 -14.28 2.76
N ALA A 167 3.18 -14.63 1.55
CA ALA A 167 3.25 -13.74 0.39
C ALA A 167 2.30 -12.53 0.54
N GLU A 168 1.09 -12.77 1.09
CA GLU A 168 0.09 -11.72 1.31
C GLU A 168 -0.75 -11.99 2.58
N HIS A 169 -1.49 -10.98 3.06
CA HIS A 169 -2.31 -11.08 4.27
C HIS A 169 -3.36 -12.20 4.21
N ALA A 170 -3.91 -12.50 3.03
CA ALA A 170 -4.90 -13.56 2.84
C ALA A 170 -4.31 -14.94 3.15
N GLU A 171 -3.04 -15.16 2.88
CA GLU A 171 -2.33 -16.40 3.21
C GLU A 171 -2.14 -16.54 4.72
N CYS A 172 -1.72 -15.46 5.41
CA CYS A 172 -1.64 -15.46 6.88
C CYS A 172 -2.98 -15.81 7.52
N LEU A 173 -4.08 -15.22 7.01
CA LEU A 173 -5.43 -15.53 7.46
C LEU A 173 -5.78 -17.01 7.23
N THR A 174 -5.42 -17.57 6.09
CA THR A 174 -5.66 -19.00 5.77
C THR A 174 -4.91 -19.90 6.75
N ASN A 175 -3.65 -19.61 7.04
CA ASN A 175 -2.83 -20.37 7.97
C ASN A 175 -3.37 -20.27 9.42
N LEU A 176 -3.82 -19.09 9.84
CA LEU A 176 -4.47 -18.88 11.14
C LEU A 176 -5.75 -19.73 11.27
N LEU A 177 -6.57 -19.80 10.22
CA LEU A 177 -7.82 -20.57 10.24
C LEU A 177 -7.56 -22.09 10.22
N ALA A 178 -6.49 -22.52 9.58
CA ALA A 178 -6.16 -23.94 9.39
C ALA A 178 -5.54 -24.60 10.63
N ASN A 179 -4.95 -23.82 11.55
CA ASN A 179 -4.20 -24.33 12.69
C ASN A 179 -4.76 -23.77 14.00
N GLU A 180 -5.17 -24.67 14.91
CA GLU A 180 -5.78 -24.26 16.20
C GLU A 180 -4.83 -23.49 17.11
N ASN A 181 -3.52 -23.75 17.04
CA ASN A 181 -2.49 -23.07 17.83
C ASN A 181 -1.79 -21.92 17.09
N ALA A 182 -2.28 -21.57 15.89
CA ALA A 182 -1.67 -20.53 15.10
C ALA A 182 -1.92 -19.15 15.70
N VAL A 183 -0.91 -18.30 15.50
CA VAL A 183 -0.98 -16.86 15.77
C VAL A 183 -0.66 -16.15 14.46
N ALA A 184 -1.35 -15.08 14.15
CA ALA A 184 -1.06 -14.30 12.96
C ALA A 184 -1.02 -12.80 13.25
N MET A 185 -0.12 -12.10 12.60
CA MET A 185 -0.15 -10.65 12.51
C MET A 185 -0.97 -10.24 11.30
N LEU A 186 -2.12 -9.65 11.54
CA LEU A 186 -3.07 -9.24 10.51
C LEU A 186 -3.38 -7.75 10.59
N PRO A 187 -3.51 -7.05 9.45
CA PRO A 187 -4.08 -5.71 9.44
C PRO A 187 -5.61 -5.74 9.34
N GLN A 188 -6.26 -4.60 9.60
CA GLN A 188 -7.63 -4.41 9.13
C GLN A 188 -7.62 -4.31 7.56
N PRO A 189 -8.66 -4.87 6.88
CA PRO A 189 -9.87 -5.51 7.42
C PRO A 189 -9.74 -7.02 7.68
N PHE A 190 -8.55 -7.60 7.54
CA PHE A 190 -8.33 -9.06 7.68
C PHE A 190 -8.64 -9.58 9.08
N VAL A 191 -8.45 -8.77 10.13
CA VAL A 191 -8.87 -9.09 11.51
C VAL A 191 -10.39 -9.31 11.56
N THR A 192 -11.16 -8.38 11.02
CA THR A 192 -12.63 -8.50 10.95
C THR A 192 -13.07 -9.74 10.16
N VAL A 193 -12.40 -10.02 9.03
CA VAL A 193 -12.66 -11.22 8.22
C VAL A 193 -12.34 -12.49 9.01
N ALA A 194 -11.22 -12.52 9.76
CA ALA A 194 -10.84 -13.64 10.61
C ALA A 194 -11.93 -13.93 11.65
N GLN A 195 -12.36 -12.94 12.41
CA GLN A 195 -13.39 -13.05 13.45
C GLN A 195 -14.77 -13.42 12.88
N THR A 196 -15.07 -12.99 11.66
CA THR A 196 -16.32 -13.38 10.97
C THR A 196 -16.32 -14.86 10.58
N LYS A 197 -15.14 -15.40 10.21
CA LYS A 197 -15.00 -16.81 9.80
C LYS A 197 -14.87 -17.77 10.98
N ALA A 198 -14.32 -17.31 12.10
CA ALA A 198 -14.11 -18.09 13.30
C ALA A 198 -14.29 -17.18 14.53
N SER A 199 -15.44 -17.33 15.21
CA SER A 199 -15.87 -16.45 16.31
C SER A 199 -15.03 -16.64 17.60
N ASP A 200 -14.20 -17.65 17.64
CA ASP A 200 -13.24 -17.95 18.71
C ASP A 200 -11.88 -17.26 18.52
N LEU A 201 -11.70 -16.51 17.44
CA LEU A 201 -10.53 -15.68 17.23
C LEU A 201 -10.67 -14.32 17.90
N ARG A 202 -9.63 -13.91 18.63
CA ARG A 202 -9.56 -12.60 19.28
C ARG A 202 -8.34 -11.80 18.81
N VAL A 203 -8.41 -10.50 18.93
CA VAL A 203 -7.24 -9.63 18.94
C VAL A 203 -6.55 -9.81 20.28
N ALA A 204 -5.35 -10.33 20.25
CA ALA A 204 -4.51 -10.52 21.44
C ALA A 204 -3.74 -9.24 21.77
N LEU A 205 -3.09 -8.63 20.75
CA LEU A 205 -2.34 -7.38 20.90
C LEU A 205 -2.70 -6.41 19.77
N ASP A 206 -2.85 -5.14 20.13
CA ASP A 206 -2.81 -4.01 19.18
C ASP A 206 -1.38 -3.51 19.11
N LEU A 207 -0.71 -3.71 17.97
CA LEU A 207 0.70 -3.33 17.84
C LEU A 207 0.92 -1.81 17.81
N THR A 208 -0.13 -1.02 17.59
CA THR A 208 -0.05 0.44 17.75
C THR A 208 0.08 0.79 19.23
N GLU A 209 -0.76 0.17 20.09
CA GLU A 209 -0.68 0.37 21.53
C GLU A 209 0.65 -0.14 22.11
N GLU A 210 1.15 -1.30 21.63
CA GLU A 210 2.46 -1.81 22.04
C GLU A 210 3.59 -0.84 21.61
N TRP A 211 3.53 -0.33 20.37
CA TRP A 211 4.48 0.69 19.90
C TRP A 211 4.44 1.95 20.77
N ASP A 212 3.25 2.49 21.01
CA ASP A 212 3.08 3.73 21.78
C ASP A 212 3.60 3.58 23.22
N LYS A 213 3.37 2.43 23.88
CA LYS A 213 3.94 2.11 25.20
C LYS A 213 5.47 2.18 25.19
N LEU A 214 6.12 1.66 24.13
CA LEU A 214 7.58 1.68 23.99
C LEU A 214 8.13 3.08 23.73
N GLN A 215 7.30 4.02 23.29
CA GLN A 215 7.68 5.42 23.06
C GLN A 215 7.45 6.32 24.28
N GLU A 216 6.78 5.81 25.33
CA GLU A 216 6.51 6.59 26.53
C GLU A 216 7.82 7.01 27.24
N GLY A 217 7.97 8.30 27.52
CA GLY A 217 9.15 8.87 28.16
C GLY A 217 10.39 9.01 27.27
N GLY A 218 10.30 8.68 25.98
CA GLY A 218 11.38 8.90 25.03
C GLY A 218 11.60 10.38 24.69
N GLU A 219 12.83 10.76 24.35
CA GLU A 219 13.16 12.16 23.95
C GLU A 219 12.47 12.58 22.64
N ALA A 220 12.19 11.62 21.76
CA ALA A 220 11.57 11.86 20.46
C ALA A 220 10.56 10.74 20.14
N PRO A 221 9.36 10.76 20.76
CA PRO A 221 8.37 9.72 20.53
C PRO A 221 7.94 9.69 19.06
N SER A 222 7.77 8.48 18.53
CA SER A 222 7.38 8.25 17.12
C SER A 222 6.05 7.50 17.05
N SER A 223 5.30 7.71 15.97
CA SER A 223 4.12 6.91 15.66
C SER A 223 4.48 5.77 14.70
N MET A 224 3.78 4.65 14.81
CA MET A 224 3.94 3.53 13.89
C MET A 224 3.31 3.88 12.53
N ILE A 225 4.09 4.50 11.62
CA ILE A 225 3.69 4.82 10.26
C ILE A 225 3.83 3.56 9.40
N THR A 226 2.71 2.97 8.99
CA THR A 226 2.72 1.74 8.19
C THR A 226 2.59 1.97 6.70
N GLY A 227 1.92 3.05 6.27
CA GLY A 227 1.73 3.32 4.86
C GLY A 227 1.79 4.79 4.48
N VAL A 228 2.27 5.01 3.26
CA VAL A 228 2.38 6.33 2.63
C VAL A 228 1.95 6.28 1.17
N VAL A 229 1.50 7.42 0.66
CA VAL A 229 1.35 7.64 -0.78
C VAL A 229 2.58 8.35 -1.29
N VAL A 230 3.20 7.78 -2.32
CA VAL A 230 4.36 8.37 -3.00
C VAL A 230 4.02 8.73 -4.44
N ALA A 231 4.71 9.73 -4.97
CA ALA A 231 4.67 10.10 -6.37
C ALA A 231 6.09 10.21 -6.96
N ARG A 232 6.19 9.99 -8.26
CA ARG A 232 7.38 10.32 -9.04
C ARG A 232 7.45 11.84 -9.25
N LYS A 233 8.65 12.37 -9.25
CA LYS A 233 8.94 13.76 -9.70
C LYS A 233 9.01 13.84 -11.20
#